data_75ef7cdd0c17abc4997d1a05e4b91809
#
_entry.id   75ef7cdd0c17abc4997d1a05e4b91809
#
_cell.length_a   1.000
_cell.length_b   1.000
_cell.length_c   1.000
_cell.angle_alpha   90.00
_cell.angle_beta   90.00
_cell.angle_gamma   90.00
#
_symmetry.space_group_name_H-M   'P 1'
#
loop_
_entity.id
_entity.type
_entity.pdbx_description
1 polymer ?
#
loop_
_entity_poly.entity_id
_entity_poly.type
_entity_poly.pdbx_seq_one_letter_code
_entity_poly.pdbx_strand_id
1 'polypeptide(L)'
;MEALFSWLLEQAPYSEAETFRLQMGCMARGLDGAYTDMYCHLLSTAFFGNPIVFAKGLACDGVEDTMYQAIHFTAYDAELYPVELKTALDTLEAAMDSGSFTESELGWAKLLRLYLTTPIGNRNELPKSPSEME
;
A
#
# COMPACT_ATOMS: atom_id res chain seq x y z
N MET A 1 -19.10 3.57 9.43
CA MET A 1 -17.72 3.64 8.89
C MET A 1 -16.68 3.17 9.89
N GLU A 2 -16.71 3.64 11.13
CA GLU A 2 -15.76 3.20 12.16
C GLU A 2 -15.78 1.69 12.41
N ALA A 3 -16.98 1.10 12.46
CA ALA A 3 -17.11 -0.35 12.65
C ALA A 3 -16.48 -1.13 11.51
N LEU A 4 -16.59 -0.62 10.28
CA LEU A 4 -15.98 -1.24 9.11
C LEU A 4 -14.46 -1.17 9.18
N PHE A 5 -13.89 -0.03 9.56
CA PHE A 5 -12.44 0.13 9.73
C PHE A 5 -11.91 -0.82 10.80
N SER A 6 -12.61 -0.90 11.94
CA SER A 6 -12.22 -1.82 13.01
C SER A 6 -12.24 -3.27 12.55
N TRP A 7 -13.28 -3.65 11.80
CA TRP A 7 -13.39 -5.00 11.26
C TRP A 7 -12.24 -5.30 10.28
N LEU A 8 -11.92 -4.35 9.40
CA LEU A 8 -10.82 -4.50 8.44
C LEU A 8 -9.47 -4.64 9.13
N LEU A 9 -9.24 -3.88 10.20
CA LEU A 9 -8.01 -3.98 10.98
C LEU A 9 -7.86 -5.37 11.61
N GLU A 10 -8.96 -5.97 12.05
CA GLU A 10 -8.95 -7.32 12.58
C GLU A 10 -8.62 -8.38 11.54
N GLN A 11 -8.89 -8.10 10.26
CA GLN A 11 -8.58 -9.03 9.17
C GLN A 11 -7.13 -8.94 8.70
N ALA A 12 -6.41 -7.90 9.09
CA ALA A 12 -5.00 -7.76 8.71
C ALA A 12 -4.14 -8.72 9.54
N PRO A 13 -3.06 -9.30 8.97
CA PRO A 13 -2.64 -9.12 7.58
C PRO A 13 -3.48 -9.95 6.62
N TYR A 14 -3.72 -9.42 5.45
CA TYR A 14 -4.50 -10.12 4.44
C TYR A 14 -3.67 -11.26 3.84
N SER A 15 -4.31 -12.41 3.63
CA SER A 15 -3.64 -13.57 3.06
C SER A 15 -3.78 -13.65 1.54
N GLU A 16 -4.74 -12.92 0.98
CA GLU A 16 -5.02 -12.93 -0.45
C GLU A 16 -5.03 -11.52 -1.03
N ALA A 17 -4.30 -11.35 -2.14
CA ALA A 17 -4.16 -10.05 -2.78
C ALA A 17 -5.49 -9.51 -3.32
N GLU A 18 -6.34 -10.40 -3.87
CA GLU A 18 -7.64 -9.99 -4.38
C GLU A 18 -8.55 -9.45 -3.28
N THR A 19 -8.56 -10.13 -2.14
CA THR A 19 -9.35 -9.70 -0.98
C THR A 19 -8.89 -8.33 -0.51
N PHE A 20 -7.58 -8.16 -0.36
CA PHE A 20 -7.00 -6.87 -0.01
C PHE A 20 -7.46 -5.78 -0.98
N ARG A 21 -7.28 -6.01 -2.29
CA ARG A 21 -7.60 -5.03 -3.32
C ARG A 21 -9.08 -4.65 -3.31
N LEU A 22 -9.97 -5.65 -3.20
CA LEU A 22 -11.40 -5.38 -3.18
C LEU A 22 -11.82 -4.56 -1.96
N GLN A 23 -11.31 -4.90 -0.80
CA GLN A 23 -11.62 -4.18 0.42
C GLN A 23 -11.08 -2.74 0.39
N MET A 24 -9.84 -2.57 -0.05
CA MET A 24 -9.22 -1.24 -0.11
C MET A 24 -9.87 -0.38 -1.18
N GLY A 25 -10.21 -0.95 -2.32
CA GLY A 25 -10.89 -0.23 -3.38
C GLY A 25 -12.27 0.26 -2.97
N CYS A 26 -13.02 -0.54 -2.24
CA CYS A 26 -14.32 -0.14 -1.71
C CYS A 26 -14.18 0.96 -0.65
N MET A 27 -13.17 0.85 0.20
CA MET A 27 -12.93 1.80 1.26
C MET A 27 -12.48 3.17 0.75
N ALA A 28 -11.76 3.22 -0.36
CA ALA A 28 -11.25 4.46 -0.93
C ALA A 28 -12.35 5.39 -1.42
N ARG A 29 -13.54 4.85 -1.69
CA ARG A 29 -14.68 5.63 -2.18
C ARG A 29 -15.40 6.30 -1.02
N GLY A 30 -15.72 7.58 -1.19
CA GLY A 30 -16.54 8.31 -0.22
C GLY A 30 -15.85 8.66 1.08
N LEU A 31 -14.51 8.55 1.13
CA LEU A 31 -13.77 8.98 2.30
C LEU A 31 -13.76 10.50 2.41
N ASP A 32 -13.99 11.00 3.60
CA ASP A 32 -13.83 12.43 3.90
C ASP A 32 -12.76 12.58 5.00
N GLY A 33 -12.48 13.82 5.40
CA GLY A 33 -11.38 14.12 6.31
C GLY A 33 -11.41 13.35 7.62
N ALA A 34 -12.60 13.03 8.15
CA ALA A 34 -12.72 12.34 9.43
C ALA A 34 -12.22 10.89 9.37
N TYR A 35 -12.33 10.26 8.20
CA TYR A 35 -11.98 8.86 8.03
C TYR A 35 -10.65 8.65 7.31
N THR A 36 -10.04 9.71 6.78
CA THR A 36 -8.79 9.62 6.04
C THR A 36 -7.65 9.06 6.90
N ASP A 37 -7.52 9.55 8.12
CA ASP A 37 -6.47 9.07 9.04
C ASP A 37 -6.64 7.60 9.39
N MET A 38 -7.89 7.17 9.60
CA MET A 38 -8.19 5.76 9.86
C MET A 38 -7.83 4.90 8.66
N TYR A 39 -8.12 5.37 7.46
CA TYR A 39 -7.77 4.67 6.23
C TYR A 39 -6.25 4.56 6.06
N CYS A 40 -5.52 5.64 6.30
CA CYS A 40 -4.05 5.64 6.24
C CYS A 40 -3.47 4.60 7.21
N HIS A 41 -3.98 4.57 8.44
CA HIS A 41 -3.50 3.63 9.45
C HIS A 41 -3.85 2.18 9.09
N LEU A 42 -5.03 1.95 8.53
CA LEU A 42 -5.42 0.64 8.05
C LEU A 42 -4.45 0.14 6.97
N LEU A 43 -4.13 1.00 6.02
CA LEU A 43 -3.21 0.64 4.93
C LEU A 43 -1.80 0.33 5.43
N SER A 44 -1.24 1.15 6.31
CA SER A 44 0.10 0.91 6.84
C SER A 44 0.13 -0.36 7.69
N THR A 45 -0.91 -0.62 8.48
CA THR A 45 -1.04 -1.86 9.26
C THR A 45 -1.06 -3.08 8.35
N ALA A 46 -1.82 -3.01 7.26
CA ALA A 46 -1.87 -4.10 6.27
C ALA A 46 -0.51 -4.32 5.62
N PHE A 47 0.18 -3.24 5.27
CA PHE A 47 1.51 -3.32 4.69
C PHE A 47 2.51 -3.96 5.66
N PHE A 48 2.55 -3.49 6.90
CA PHE A 48 3.45 -4.05 7.91
C PHE A 48 3.19 -5.52 8.17
N GLY A 49 1.92 -5.93 8.14
CA GLY A 49 1.53 -7.31 8.41
C GLY A 49 1.89 -8.27 7.29
N ASN A 50 1.79 -7.84 6.04
CA ASN A 50 2.12 -8.68 4.88
C ASN A 50 2.48 -7.83 3.66
N PRO A 51 3.74 -7.36 3.59
CA PRO A 51 4.18 -6.47 2.50
C PRO A 51 4.04 -7.10 1.12
N ILE A 52 4.23 -8.41 1.00
CA ILE A 52 4.16 -9.12 -0.27
C ILE A 52 2.73 -9.12 -0.81
N VAL A 53 1.77 -9.51 0.02
CA VAL A 53 0.35 -9.50 -0.36
C VAL A 53 -0.12 -8.08 -0.66
N PHE A 54 0.35 -7.09 0.10
CA PHE A 54 0.01 -5.70 -0.14
C PHE A 54 0.43 -5.27 -1.55
N ALA A 55 1.68 -5.56 -1.92
CA ALA A 55 2.18 -5.20 -3.26
C ALA A 55 1.43 -5.94 -4.37
N LYS A 56 1.14 -7.22 -4.17
CA LYS A 56 0.35 -8.00 -5.13
C LYS A 56 -1.07 -7.46 -5.27
N GLY A 57 -1.65 -6.98 -4.17
CA GLY A 57 -2.98 -6.39 -4.18
C GLY A 57 -3.03 -5.11 -5.02
N LEU A 58 -1.98 -4.31 -4.99
CA LEU A 58 -1.90 -3.11 -5.82
C LEU A 58 -1.91 -3.45 -7.31
N ALA A 59 -1.33 -4.58 -7.68
CA ALA A 59 -1.24 -5.02 -9.07
C ALA A 59 -2.50 -5.75 -9.57
N CYS A 60 -3.38 -6.16 -8.67
CA CYS A 60 -4.65 -6.76 -9.06
C CYS A 60 -5.46 -5.76 -9.87
N ASP A 61 -6.23 -6.26 -10.84
CA ASP A 61 -7.02 -5.42 -11.70
C ASP A 61 -7.79 -4.36 -10.90
N GLY A 62 -7.49 -3.10 -11.16
CA GLY A 62 -8.06 -2.01 -10.39
C GLY A 62 -7.89 -0.68 -11.07
N VAL A 63 -8.50 0.33 -10.45
CA VAL A 63 -8.40 1.71 -10.90
C VAL A 63 -7.06 2.27 -10.43
N GLU A 64 -6.18 2.63 -11.36
CA GLU A 64 -4.84 3.14 -11.04
C GLU A 64 -4.87 4.30 -10.05
N ASP A 65 -5.83 5.22 -10.19
CA ASP A 65 -5.98 6.35 -9.27
C ASP A 65 -6.20 5.90 -7.83
N THR A 66 -7.01 4.86 -7.62
CA THR A 66 -7.26 4.31 -6.29
C THR A 66 -5.98 3.68 -5.72
N MET A 67 -5.25 2.96 -6.54
CA MET A 67 -4.02 2.30 -6.10
C MET A 67 -2.91 3.32 -5.79
N TYR A 68 -2.82 4.38 -6.60
CA TYR A 68 -1.91 5.49 -6.31
C TYR A 68 -2.23 6.12 -4.94
N GLN A 69 -3.52 6.38 -4.69
CA GLN A 69 -3.93 6.94 -3.40
C GLN A 69 -3.58 6.01 -2.24
N ALA A 70 -3.78 4.71 -2.43
CA ALA A 70 -3.43 3.73 -1.41
C ALA A 70 -1.93 3.79 -1.08
N ILE A 71 -1.07 3.89 -2.10
CA ILE A 71 0.38 4.02 -1.89
C ILE A 71 0.70 5.31 -1.14
N HIS A 72 0.12 6.42 -1.56
CA HIS A 72 0.38 7.73 -0.95
C HIS A 72 -0.02 7.74 0.53
N PHE A 73 -1.20 7.24 0.83
CA PHE A 73 -1.70 7.20 2.22
C PHE A 73 -0.92 6.21 3.08
N THR A 74 -0.51 5.06 2.50
CA THR A 74 0.34 4.11 3.22
C THR A 74 1.65 4.76 3.63
N ALA A 75 2.30 5.45 2.71
CA ALA A 75 3.57 6.11 2.97
C ALA A 75 3.42 7.22 4.02
N TYR A 76 2.32 7.96 3.95
CA TYR A 76 2.05 9.04 4.89
C TYR A 76 2.00 8.54 6.35
N ASP A 77 1.34 7.41 6.59
CA ASP A 77 1.22 6.87 7.94
C ASP A 77 2.46 6.04 8.34
N ALA A 78 3.03 5.29 7.38
CA ALA A 78 4.14 4.38 7.67
C ALA A 78 5.39 5.10 8.18
N GLU A 79 5.63 6.33 7.75
CA GLU A 79 6.82 7.08 8.18
C GLU A 79 6.81 7.39 9.69
N LEU A 80 5.66 7.27 10.33
CA LEU A 80 5.54 7.44 11.78
C LEU A 80 6.07 6.23 12.55
N TYR A 81 6.34 5.13 11.86
CA TYR A 81 6.76 3.85 12.47
C TYR A 81 8.03 3.34 11.79
N PRO A 82 9.19 4.00 12.05
CA PRO A 82 10.41 3.70 11.29
C PRO A 82 10.95 2.28 11.47
N VAL A 83 10.75 1.66 12.64
CA VAL A 83 11.22 0.29 12.87
C VAL A 83 10.40 -0.70 12.07
N GLU A 84 9.07 -0.59 12.14
CA GLU A 84 8.15 -1.44 11.40
C GLU A 84 8.31 -1.22 9.90
N LEU A 85 8.52 0.03 9.48
CA LEU A 85 8.74 0.37 8.07
C LEU A 85 9.99 -0.30 7.53
N LYS A 86 11.10 -0.26 8.28
CA LYS A 86 12.34 -0.89 7.86
C LYS A 86 12.18 -2.40 7.69
N THR A 87 11.55 -3.05 8.65
CA THR A 87 11.30 -4.49 8.59
C THR A 87 10.46 -4.86 7.39
N ALA A 88 9.38 -4.11 7.13
CA ALA A 88 8.51 -4.36 6.00
C ALA A 88 9.22 -4.11 4.66
N LEU A 89 10.03 -3.06 4.57
CA LEU A 89 10.82 -2.78 3.37
C LEU A 89 11.84 -3.88 3.09
N ASP A 90 12.50 -4.39 4.12
CA ASP A 90 13.45 -5.49 3.96
C ASP A 90 12.77 -6.73 3.41
N THR A 91 11.56 -7.04 3.91
CA THR A 91 10.75 -8.15 3.42
C THR A 91 10.34 -7.94 1.96
N LEU A 92 9.90 -6.74 1.64
CA LEU A 92 9.49 -6.40 0.27
C LEU A 92 10.65 -6.52 -0.71
N GLU A 93 11.81 -5.97 -0.35
CA GLU A 93 13.00 -6.01 -1.21
C GLU A 93 13.50 -7.44 -1.42
N ALA A 94 13.48 -8.28 -0.38
CA ALA A 94 13.84 -9.68 -0.51
C ALA A 94 12.91 -10.41 -1.48
N ALA A 95 11.62 -10.12 -1.43
CA ALA A 95 10.66 -10.72 -2.37
C ALA A 95 10.88 -10.24 -3.80
N MET A 96 11.24 -8.96 -3.98
CA MET A 96 11.55 -8.42 -5.30
C MET A 96 12.78 -9.10 -5.91
N ASP A 97 13.81 -9.34 -5.09
CA ASP A 97 15.05 -9.96 -5.55
C ASP A 97 14.90 -11.46 -5.80
N SER A 98 14.00 -12.13 -5.09
CA SER A 98 13.81 -13.59 -5.20
C SER A 98 12.92 -14.01 -6.37
N GLY A 99 12.33 -13.04 -7.09
CA GLY A 99 11.42 -13.34 -8.19
C GLY A 99 10.03 -13.76 -7.75
N SER A 100 9.62 -13.37 -6.53
CA SER A 100 8.31 -13.70 -5.98
C SER A 100 7.17 -12.95 -6.66
N PHE A 101 7.48 -11.94 -7.46
CA PHE A 101 6.48 -11.11 -8.14
C PHE A 101 6.46 -11.34 -9.64
N THR A 102 5.27 -11.23 -10.25
CA THR A 102 5.16 -11.12 -11.70
C THR A 102 5.71 -9.77 -12.15
N GLU A 103 5.86 -9.57 -13.46
CA GLU A 103 6.35 -8.29 -13.99
C GLU A 103 5.48 -7.12 -13.54
N SER A 104 4.16 -7.27 -13.63
CA SER A 104 3.21 -6.24 -13.19
C SER A 104 3.33 -5.98 -11.68
N GLU A 105 3.36 -7.04 -10.88
CA GLU A 105 3.50 -6.93 -9.44
C GLU A 105 4.81 -6.25 -9.05
N LEU A 106 5.88 -6.59 -9.75
CA LEU A 106 7.19 -5.99 -9.50
C LEU A 106 7.16 -4.47 -9.76
N GLY A 107 6.48 -4.04 -10.81
CA GLY A 107 6.33 -2.61 -11.11
C GLY A 107 5.65 -1.86 -9.97
N TRP A 108 4.57 -2.41 -9.44
CA TRP A 108 3.86 -1.81 -8.30
C TRP A 108 4.70 -1.86 -7.02
N ALA A 109 5.44 -2.95 -6.79
CA ALA A 109 6.33 -3.04 -5.63
C ALA A 109 7.43 -1.99 -5.68
N LYS A 110 8.00 -1.74 -6.86
CA LYS A 110 9.00 -0.69 -7.04
C LYS A 110 8.43 0.70 -6.78
N LEU A 111 7.21 0.95 -7.25
CA LEU A 111 6.54 2.23 -7.01
C LEU A 111 6.27 2.43 -5.52
N LEU A 112 5.77 1.40 -4.85
CA LEU A 112 5.53 1.45 -3.41
C LEU A 112 6.82 1.74 -2.64
N ARG A 113 7.90 1.04 -2.97
CA ARG A 113 9.21 1.26 -2.34
C ARG A 113 9.68 2.69 -2.54
N LEU A 114 9.49 3.23 -3.73
CA LEU A 114 9.91 4.60 -4.06
C LEU A 114 9.21 5.60 -3.15
N TYR A 115 7.90 5.47 -2.97
CA TYR A 115 7.15 6.36 -2.09
C TYR A 115 7.57 6.23 -0.62
N LEU A 116 7.82 4.99 -0.18
CA LEU A 116 8.18 4.71 1.22
C LEU A 116 9.60 5.20 1.57
N THR A 117 10.47 5.37 0.57
CA THR A 117 11.85 5.81 0.78
C THR A 117 12.07 7.28 0.41
N THR A 118 11.04 7.97 -0.07
CA THR A 118 11.14 9.38 -0.47
C THR A 118 10.49 10.25 0.62
N PRO A 119 11.15 11.34 1.06
CA PRO A 119 10.54 12.27 2.03
C PRO A 119 9.23 12.85 1.52
N ILE A 120 8.29 13.09 2.43
CA ILE A 120 6.93 13.54 2.08
C ILE A 120 6.92 14.79 1.20
N GLY A 121 7.84 15.74 1.43
CA GLY A 121 7.89 16.97 0.66
C GLY A 121 8.27 16.78 -0.81
N ASN A 122 8.82 15.62 -1.17
CA ASN A 122 9.25 15.33 -2.53
C ASN A 122 8.34 14.34 -3.25
N ARG A 123 7.32 13.81 -2.57
CA ARG A 123 6.45 12.77 -3.15
C ARG A 123 5.57 13.27 -4.28
N ASN A 124 5.28 14.56 -4.35
CA ASN A 124 4.44 15.13 -5.40
C ASN A 124 5.05 15.00 -6.80
N GLU A 125 6.38 14.85 -6.87
CA GLU A 125 7.10 14.73 -8.13
C GLU A 125 7.29 13.29 -8.57
N LEU A 126 6.85 12.32 -7.77
CA LEU A 126 7.02 10.91 -8.06
C LEU A 126 6.02 10.42 -9.12
N PRO A 127 6.36 9.36 -9.85
CA PRO A 127 5.41 8.73 -10.78
C PRO A 127 4.15 8.28 -10.04
N LYS A 128 3.02 8.23 -10.74
CA LYS A 128 1.73 7.84 -10.17
C LYS A 128 1.30 6.43 -10.58
N SER A 129 2.07 5.81 -11.47
CA SER A 129 1.83 4.42 -11.90
C SER A 129 3.15 3.81 -12.34
N PRO A 130 3.23 2.47 -12.37
CA PRO A 130 4.45 1.81 -12.85
C PRO A 130 4.84 2.19 -14.28
N SER A 131 3.86 2.48 -15.14
CA SER A 131 4.14 2.87 -16.52
C SER A 131 4.85 4.21 -16.63
N GLU A 132 4.67 5.10 -15.67
CA GLU A 132 5.33 6.40 -15.63
C GLU A 132 6.79 6.30 -15.16
N MET A 133 7.19 5.16 -14.62
CA MET A 133 8.56 4.93 -14.16
C MET A 133 9.52 4.56 -15.30
N GLU A 134 8.98 4.21 -16.46
CA GLU A 134 9.77 3.79 -17.62
C GLU A 134 10.21 4.97 -18.50
#